data_f60b53f13244118699afe8af181d3fe9
#
_entry.id   f60b53f13244118699afe8af181d3fe9
#
_cell.length_a   1.000
_cell.length_b   1.000
_cell.length_c   1.000
_cell.angle_alpha   90.00
_cell.angle_beta   90.00
_cell.angle_gamma   90.00
#
_symmetry.space_group_name_H-M   'P 1'
#
loop_
_entity.id
_entity.type
_entity.pdbx_description
1 polymer ?
#
loop_
_entity_poly.entity_id
_entity_poly.type
_entity_poly.pdbx_seq_one_letter_code
_entity_poly.pdbx_strand_id
1 'polypeptide(L)'
;MPSCLDSWAVLAWLDGEEPAAAQVESVIGGERPLMSWVNLVEVHYRVARDHGAAEADRVLAELRRAVAEQLPGVAAMREVATIKAEHPIALADCFAVATASAGMATLLTGDPEIVERAGELPCEVSDLRPRR
;
A
#
# COMPACT_ATOMS: atom_id res chain seq x y z
N MET A 1 -7.11 11.68 10.12
CA MET A 1 -7.51 10.38 9.56
C MET A 1 -6.26 9.53 9.35
N PRO A 2 -6.25 8.25 9.73
CA PRO A 2 -5.09 7.40 9.49
C PRO A 2 -4.86 7.17 8.01
N SER A 3 -3.63 6.84 7.65
CA SER A 3 -3.23 6.53 6.29
C SER A 3 -2.87 5.06 6.16
N CYS A 4 -3.04 4.53 4.95
CA CYS A 4 -2.64 3.19 4.58
C CYS A 4 -1.79 3.27 3.31
N LEU A 5 -0.70 2.51 3.26
CA LEU A 5 0.19 2.48 2.10
C LEU A 5 0.03 1.15 1.37
N ASP A 6 0.04 1.20 0.04
CA ASP A 6 0.19 0.00 -0.79
C ASP A 6 1.64 -0.13 -1.25
N SER A 7 1.93 -1.17 -2.01
CA SER A 7 3.27 -1.39 -2.54
C SER A 7 3.68 -0.32 -3.56
N TRP A 8 2.73 0.20 -4.35
CA TRP A 8 3.02 1.28 -5.30
C TRP A 8 3.59 2.51 -4.58
N ALA A 9 2.93 2.92 -3.49
CA ALA A 9 3.35 4.09 -2.71
C ALA A 9 4.76 3.91 -2.13
N VAL A 10 5.02 2.75 -1.54
CA VAL A 10 6.33 2.46 -0.93
C VAL A 10 7.43 2.38 -1.99
N LEU A 11 7.16 1.73 -3.12
CA LEU A 11 8.14 1.63 -4.22
C LEU A 11 8.46 3.00 -4.81
N ALA A 12 7.47 3.87 -4.97
CA ALA A 12 7.69 5.24 -5.43
C ALA A 12 8.55 6.02 -4.44
N TRP A 13 8.31 5.84 -3.14
CA TRP A 13 9.11 6.46 -2.09
C TRP A 13 10.57 5.97 -2.13
N LEU A 14 10.77 4.66 -2.25
CA LEU A 14 12.10 4.07 -2.33
C LEU A 14 12.87 4.55 -3.58
N ASP A 15 12.17 4.74 -4.68
CA ASP A 15 12.76 5.20 -5.94
C ASP A 15 12.91 6.72 -6.02
N GLY A 16 12.44 7.44 -5.01
CA GLY A 16 12.50 8.90 -5.00
C GLY A 16 11.61 9.57 -6.04
N GLU A 17 10.53 8.91 -6.46
CA GLU A 17 9.60 9.46 -7.45
C GLU A 17 8.69 10.53 -6.84
N GLU A 18 8.84 11.77 -7.30
CA GLU A 18 8.04 12.90 -6.84
C GLU A 18 6.79 13.09 -7.70
N PRO A 19 5.66 13.55 -7.13
CA PRO A 19 5.48 14.04 -5.76
C PRO A 19 5.20 12.95 -4.70
N ALA A 20 5.04 11.70 -5.12
CA ALA A 20 4.68 10.59 -4.22
C ALA A 20 5.69 10.41 -3.09
N ALA A 21 6.98 10.45 -3.39
CA ALA A 21 8.03 10.22 -2.39
C ALA A 21 7.94 11.19 -1.22
N ALA A 22 7.73 12.47 -1.48
CA ALA A 22 7.59 13.47 -0.44
C ALA A 22 6.32 13.28 0.40
N GLN A 23 5.22 12.87 -0.23
CA GLN A 23 3.97 12.60 0.46
C GLN A 23 4.08 11.39 1.39
N VAL A 24 4.70 10.32 0.93
CA VAL A 24 4.94 9.12 1.74
C VAL A 24 5.89 9.43 2.89
N GLU A 25 6.97 10.16 2.63
CA GLU A 25 7.92 10.59 3.66
C GLU A 25 7.23 11.38 4.77
N SER A 26 6.35 12.29 4.40
CA SER A 26 5.59 13.10 5.36
C SER A 26 4.68 12.24 6.23
N VAL A 27 4.01 11.26 5.65
CA VAL A 27 3.11 10.35 6.37
C VAL A 27 3.90 9.47 7.34
N ILE A 28 4.99 8.88 6.89
CA ILE A 28 5.85 8.03 7.72
C ILE A 28 6.46 8.83 8.87
N GLY A 29 6.88 10.08 8.62
CA GLY A 29 7.46 10.94 9.65
C GLY A 29 6.47 11.45 10.68
N GLY A 30 5.20 11.58 10.32
CA GLY A 30 4.15 12.15 11.16
C GLY A 30 3.30 11.14 11.89
N GLU A 31 3.13 9.96 11.33
CA GLU A 31 2.31 8.88 11.91
C GLU A 31 2.89 7.54 11.52
N ARG A 32 2.24 6.48 11.98
CA ARG A 32 2.63 5.12 11.63
C ARG A 32 1.53 4.54 10.73
N PRO A 33 1.65 4.70 9.40
CA PRO A 33 0.59 4.29 8.49
C PRO A 33 0.39 2.78 8.50
N LEU A 34 -0.85 2.35 8.22
CA LEU A 34 -1.18 0.94 8.07
C LEU A 34 -0.56 0.41 6.77
N MET A 35 -0.15 -0.84 6.77
CA MET A 35 0.27 -1.53 5.55
C MET A 35 -0.02 -3.02 5.68
N SER A 36 -0.65 -3.59 4.66
CA SER A 36 -0.92 -5.02 4.62
C SER A 36 0.38 -5.82 4.52
N TRP A 37 0.44 -6.91 5.27
CA TRP A 37 1.54 -7.87 5.18
C TRP A 37 1.77 -8.35 3.75
N VAL A 38 0.69 -8.51 2.97
CA VAL A 38 0.76 -8.91 1.56
C VAL A 38 1.51 -7.86 0.73
N ASN A 39 1.26 -6.57 0.98
CA ASN A 39 1.96 -5.50 0.28
C ASN A 39 3.43 -5.39 0.71
N LEU A 40 3.74 -5.71 1.95
CA LEU A 40 5.14 -5.82 2.40
C LEU A 40 5.88 -6.93 1.65
N VAL A 41 5.23 -8.08 1.46
CA VAL A 41 5.81 -9.18 0.67
C VAL A 41 6.07 -8.73 -0.77
N GLU A 42 5.14 -8.00 -1.37
CA GLU A 42 5.31 -7.51 -2.73
C GLU A 42 6.48 -6.54 -2.85
N VAL A 43 6.65 -5.63 -1.88
CA VAL A 43 7.82 -4.72 -1.86
C VAL A 43 9.11 -5.53 -1.75
N HIS A 44 9.16 -6.49 -0.81
CA HIS A 44 10.33 -7.35 -0.64
C HIS A 44 10.69 -8.07 -1.93
N TYR A 45 9.71 -8.71 -2.56
CA TYR A 45 9.88 -9.41 -3.82
C TYR A 45 10.46 -8.50 -4.91
N ARG A 46 9.90 -7.30 -5.06
CA ARG A 46 10.34 -6.35 -6.09
C ARG A 46 11.77 -5.86 -5.84
N VAL A 47 12.09 -5.51 -4.60
CA VAL A 47 13.45 -5.08 -4.24
C VAL A 47 14.44 -6.23 -4.43
N ALA A 48 14.10 -7.44 -4.00
CA ALA A 48 14.97 -8.60 -4.16
C ALA A 48 15.27 -8.89 -5.63
N ARG A 49 14.26 -8.79 -6.49
CA ARG A 49 14.43 -8.98 -7.92
C ARG A 49 15.39 -7.97 -8.54
N ASP A 50 15.29 -6.71 -8.14
CA ASP A 50 16.05 -5.62 -8.75
C ASP A 50 17.40 -5.35 -8.07
N HIS A 51 17.54 -5.65 -6.78
CA HIS A 51 18.70 -5.27 -5.96
C HIS A 51 19.26 -6.39 -5.08
N GLY A 52 18.71 -7.59 -5.14
CA GLY A 52 19.16 -8.74 -4.37
C GLY A 52 18.51 -8.89 -3.00
N ALA A 53 18.63 -10.09 -2.44
CA ALA A 53 17.97 -10.47 -1.20
C ALA A 53 18.44 -9.66 0.02
N ALA A 54 19.73 -9.35 0.11
CA ALA A 54 20.28 -8.60 1.24
C ALA A 54 19.67 -7.20 1.33
N GLU A 55 19.53 -6.49 0.20
CA GLU A 55 18.91 -5.18 0.15
C GLU A 55 17.42 -5.27 0.48
N ALA A 56 16.74 -6.29 -0.04
CA ALA A 56 15.33 -6.52 0.27
C ALA A 56 15.10 -6.73 1.78
N ASP A 57 15.95 -7.50 2.44
CA ASP A 57 15.87 -7.73 3.88
C ASP A 57 16.08 -6.45 4.67
N ARG A 58 17.04 -5.62 4.25
CA ARG A 58 17.31 -4.33 4.88
C ARG A 58 16.11 -3.40 4.76
N VAL A 59 15.54 -3.28 3.56
CA VAL A 59 14.37 -2.44 3.30
C VAL A 59 13.17 -2.92 4.12
N LEU A 60 12.93 -4.24 4.15
CA LEU A 60 11.83 -4.81 4.91
C LEU A 60 11.95 -4.49 6.41
N ALA A 61 13.15 -4.62 6.97
CA ALA A 61 13.39 -4.32 8.38
C ALA A 61 13.07 -2.85 8.69
N GLU A 62 13.46 -1.92 7.81
CA GLU A 62 13.16 -0.50 7.98
C GLU A 62 11.67 -0.22 7.86
N LEU A 63 11.00 -0.81 6.87
CA LEU A 63 9.56 -0.63 6.67
C LEU A 63 8.76 -1.10 7.87
N ARG A 64 9.10 -2.25 8.43
CA ARG A 64 8.37 -2.81 9.58
C ARG A 64 8.48 -1.92 10.82
N ARG A 65 9.50 -1.09 10.91
CA ARG A 65 9.61 -0.08 11.98
C ARG A 65 8.78 1.16 11.67
N ALA A 66 8.58 1.48 10.41
CA ALA A 66 7.92 2.72 9.96
C ALA A 66 6.41 2.57 9.84
N VAL A 67 5.90 1.37 9.59
CA VAL A 67 4.46 1.13 9.38
C VAL A 67 3.84 0.29 10.48
N ALA A 68 2.52 0.40 10.63
CA ALA A 68 1.74 -0.50 11.46
C ALA A 68 1.32 -1.68 10.58
N GLU A 69 2.12 -2.73 10.61
CA GLU A 69 1.95 -3.94 9.80
C GLU A 69 0.64 -4.66 10.16
N GLN A 70 -0.14 -5.02 9.16
CA GLN A 70 -1.42 -5.71 9.33
C GLN A 70 -1.35 -7.11 8.70
N LEU A 71 -1.40 -8.13 9.55
CA LEU A 71 -1.47 -9.52 9.09
C LEU A 71 -2.95 -9.87 8.84
N PRO A 72 -3.32 -10.25 7.61
CA PRO A 72 -4.72 -10.53 7.29
C PRO A 72 -5.28 -11.73 8.07
N GLY A 73 -6.40 -11.51 8.72
CA GLY A 73 -7.17 -12.58 9.37
C GLY A 73 -8.36 -13.00 8.51
N VAL A 74 -9.24 -13.81 9.08
CA VAL A 74 -10.39 -14.37 8.34
C VAL A 74 -11.32 -13.27 7.83
N ALA A 75 -11.60 -12.25 8.65
CA ALA A 75 -12.47 -11.16 8.23
C ALA A 75 -11.89 -10.40 7.04
N ALA A 76 -10.57 -10.13 7.07
CA ALA A 76 -9.87 -9.47 5.97
C ALA A 76 -9.90 -10.32 4.69
N MET A 77 -9.71 -11.62 4.82
CA MET A 77 -9.75 -12.53 3.67
C MET A 77 -11.12 -12.55 3.00
N ARG A 78 -12.19 -12.52 3.78
CA ARG A 78 -13.56 -12.45 3.25
C ARG A 78 -13.82 -11.15 2.51
N GLU A 79 -13.37 -10.03 3.07
CA GLU A 79 -13.52 -8.73 2.42
C GLU A 79 -12.70 -8.67 1.13
N VAL A 80 -11.46 -9.17 1.14
CA VAL A 80 -10.62 -9.25 -0.05
C VAL A 80 -11.31 -10.05 -1.15
N ALA A 81 -11.89 -11.20 -0.81
CA ALA A 81 -12.61 -12.03 -1.77
C ALA A 81 -13.79 -11.28 -2.39
N THR A 82 -14.54 -10.52 -1.58
CA THR A 82 -15.67 -9.71 -2.06
C THR A 82 -15.19 -8.61 -3.00
N ILE A 83 -14.14 -7.88 -2.62
CA ILE A 83 -13.57 -6.83 -3.47
C ILE A 83 -13.09 -7.42 -4.80
N LYS A 84 -12.39 -8.55 -4.75
CA LYS A 84 -11.90 -9.21 -5.96
C LYS A 84 -13.02 -9.65 -6.88
N ALA A 85 -14.12 -10.14 -6.32
CA ALA A 85 -15.29 -10.57 -7.10
C ALA A 85 -15.99 -9.39 -7.78
N GLU A 86 -15.99 -8.23 -7.16
CA GLU A 86 -16.69 -7.03 -7.66
C GLU A 86 -15.83 -6.14 -8.56
N HIS A 87 -14.50 -6.24 -8.44
CA HIS A 87 -13.58 -5.34 -9.13
C HIS A 87 -12.43 -6.10 -9.80
N PRO A 88 -12.15 -5.83 -11.10
CA PRO A 88 -11.05 -6.50 -11.82
C PRO A 88 -9.70 -5.87 -11.51
N ILE A 89 -9.32 -5.80 -10.24
CA ILE A 89 -8.02 -5.31 -9.78
C ILE A 89 -7.17 -6.47 -9.27
N ALA A 90 -5.85 -6.26 -9.20
CA ALA A 90 -4.93 -7.30 -8.74
C ALA A 90 -5.23 -7.72 -7.30
N LEU A 91 -4.94 -8.97 -6.97
CA LEU A 91 -5.21 -9.51 -5.64
C LEU A 91 -4.51 -8.72 -4.53
N ALA A 92 -3.24 -8.36 -4.73
CA ALA A 92 -2.50 -7.56 -3.75
C ALA A 92 -3.15 -6.19 -3.51
N ASP A 93 -3.74 -5.59 -4.55
CA ASP A 93 -4.47 -4.33 -4.44
C ASP A 93 -5.73 -4.49 -3.60
N CYS A 94 -6.39 -5.64 -3.71
CA CYS A 94 -7.56 -5.94 -2.88
C CYS A 94 -7.18 -5.99 -1.40
N PHE A 95 -6.01 -6.51 -1.05
CA PHE A 95 -5.51 -6.50 0.33
C PHE A 95 -5.24 -5.08 0.82
N ALA A 96 -4.68 -4.22 -0.02
CA ALA A 96 -4.46 -2.82 0.35
C ALA A 96 -5.79 -2.10 0.63
N VAL A 97 -6.77 -2.28 -0.24
CA VAL A 97 -8.10 -1.68 -0.09
C VAL A 97 -8.79 -2.19 1.19
N ALA A 98 -8.77 -3.51 1.42
CA ALA A 98 -9.38 -4.10 2.61
C ALA A 98 -8.71 -3.62 3.91
N THR A 99 -7.38 -3.47 3.91
CA THR A 99 -6.64 -2.96 5.05
C THR A 99 -7.02 -1.51 5.37
N ALA A 100 -7.11 -0.67 4.35
CA ALA A 100 -7.52 0.72 4.50
C ALA A 100 -8.98 0.80 5.01
N SER A 101 -9.88 0.01 4.42
CA SER A 101 -11.27 -0.02 4.81
C SER A 101 -11.45 -0.41 6.29
N ALA A 102 -10.81 -1.51 6.71
CA ALA A 102 -10.90 -1.99 8.09
C ALA A 102 -10.36 -0.99 9.11
N GLY A 103 -9.33 -0.24 8.73
CA GLY A 103 -8.72 0.78 9.59
C GLY A 103 -9.36 2.16 9.49
N MET A 104 -10.39 2.31 8.68
CA MET A 104 -10.98 3.62 8.36
C MET A 104 -9.90 4.62 7.93
N ALA A 105 -8.97 4.16 7.12
CA ALA A 105 -7.82 4.90 6.67
C ALA A 105 -7.98 5.34 5.22
N THR A 106 -7.26 6.40 4.85
CA THR A 106 -7.11 6.81 3.45
C THR A 106 -6.00 5.99 2.83
N LEU A 107 -6.27 5.31 1.72
CA LEU A 107 -5.27 4.57 0.97
C LEU A 107 -4.48 5.52 0.07
N LEU A 108 -3.18 5.60 0.30
CA LEU A 108 -2.27 6.37 -0.54
C LEU A 108 -1.70 5.46 -1.61
N THR A 109 -1.95 5.78 -2.87
CA THR A 109 -1.51 4.97 -4.00
C THR A 109 -1.45 5.80 -5.28
N GLY A 110 -0.73 5.31 -6.26
CA GLY A 110 -0.78 5.83 -7.62
C GLY A 110 -1.07 4.72 -8.61
N ASP A 111 -1.45 3.53 -8.12
CA ASP A 111 -1.79 2.42 -9.01
C ASP A 111 -3.01 2.78 -9.84
N PRO A 112 -2.90 2.81 -11.19
CA PRO A 112 -4.02 3.19 -12.06
C PRO A 112 -5.28 2.36 -11.84
N GLU A 113 -5.15 1.06 -11.57
CA GLU A 113 -6.30 0.19 -11.33
C GLU A 113 -7.12 0.62 -10.13
N ILE A 114 -6.45 1.07 -9.06
CA ILE A 114 -7.11 1.53 -7.84
C ILE A 114 -7.67 2.95 -8.06
N VAL A 115 -6.85 3.85 -8.57
CA VAL A 115 -7.22 5.26 -8.72
C VAL A 115 -8.43 5.44 -9.63
N GLU A 116 -8.47 4.70 -10.73
CA GLU A 116 -9.56 4.77 -11.69
C GLU A 116 -10.90 4.28 -11.12
N ARG A 117 -10.86 3.47 -10.07
CA ARG A 117 -12.04 2.91 -9.40
C ARG A 117 -12.29 3.49 -8.01
N ALA A 118 -11.60 4.56 -7.66
CA ALA A 118 -11.60 5.09 -6.30
C ALA A 118 -13.01 5.32 -5.73
N GLY A 119 -13.93 5.83 -6.55
CA GLY A 119 -15.31 6.10 -6.12
C GLY A 119 -16.16 4.85 -5.88
N GLU A 120 -15.70 3.69 -6.32
CA GLU A 120 -16.43 2.42 -6.19
C GLU A 120 -15.90 1.55 -5.05
N LEU A 121 -14.72 1.91 -4.50
CA LEU A 121 -14.04 1.10 -3.48
C LEU A 121 -14.48 1.48 -2.07
N PRO A 122 -14.40 0.57 -1.10
CA PRO A 122 -14.88 0.80 0.27
C PRO A 122 -13.94 1.61 1.14
N CYS A 123 -13.00 2.35 0.58
CA CYS A 123 -12.11 3.25 1.32
C CYS A 123 -11.86 4.53 0.54
N GLU A 124 -11.45 5.58 1.24
CA GLU A 124 -10.96 6.79 0.59
C GLU A 124 -9.62 6.50 -0.07
N VAL A 125 -9.39 7.10 -1.24
CA VAL A 125 -8.14 6.95 -2.01
C VAL A 125 -7.53 8.32 -2.24
N SER A 126 -6.23 8.44 -1.96
CA SER A 126 -5.45 9.64 -2.27
C SER A 126 -4.48 9.28 -3.41
N ASP A 127 -4.67 9.91 -4.56
CA ASP A 127 -3.84 9.68 -5.74
C ASP A 127 -2.51 10.41 -5.61
N LEU A 128 -1.43 9.66 -5.51
CA LEU A 128 -0.08 10.19 -5.36
C LEU A 128 0.61 10.58 -6.66
N ARG A 129 -0.04 10.33 -7.79
CA ARG A 129 0.56 10.63 -9.09
C ARG A 129 0.61 12.14 -9.34
N PRO A 130 1.52 12.61 -10.23
CA PRO A 130 1.57 14.02 -10.58
C PRO A 130 0.23 14.51 -11.17
N ARG A 131 -0.18 15.70 -10.79
CA ARG A 131 -1.33 16.36 -11.41
C ARG A 131 -0.91 16.92 -12.76
N ARG A 132 -1.81 16.84 -13.71
CA ARG A 132 -1.62 17.45 -15.03
C ARG A 132 -2.10 18.89 -15.05
#